data_d8d6e643708994d01fd1b6c6505727b3
#
_entry.id   d8d6e643708994d01fd1b6c6505727b3
#
_cell.length_a   1.000
_cell.length_b   1.000
_cell.length_c   1.000
_cell.angle_alpha   90.00
_cell.angle_beta   90.00
_cell.angle_gamma   90.00
#
_symmetry.space_group_name_H-M   'P 1'
#
loop_
_entity.id
_entity.type
_entity.pdbx_description
1 polymer ?
#
loop_
_entity_poly.entity_id
_entity_poly.type
_entity_poly.pdbx_seq_one_letter_code
_entity_poly.pdbx_strand_id
1 'polypeptide(L)'
;AFAHSFVWLTKLHQANLRWLLQVRWRQVAFLAVTFVLLAGVLTFPVFKLVHFRMLPGADKRQYYVYLDGPEGADLGKTLEVSNMAVALLLEDPYTESVQEFIGTAPVIDFNGLYKGADQRTGRHLTTLRVNITPPQQRTMQSGAIVSRMRDFFSRNPSMQLYEASGFTVQFIEDPPGPPVQATLVAKIKGPDPAIRRAVAQDIMAKMRATEGVVDVQNSIETPYPRLTFVIDYGKANRTGIATAQIVDALQTATNGRNIGQYHLPEHNEFSYI
;
A
#
# COMPACT_ATOMS: atom_id res chain seq x y z
N ALA A 1 -11.02 -26.31 44.75
CA ALA A 1 -10.97 -24.83 44.81
C ALA A 1 -12.06 -24.20 43.91
N PHE A 2 -12.25 -24.59 42.65
CA PHE A 2 -13.22 -24.01 41.71
C PHE A 2 -14.70 -24.08 42.19
N ALA A 3 -15.11 -25.20 42.74
CA ALA A 3 -16.50 -25.40 43.20
C ALA A 3 -16.89 -24.46 44.37
N HIS A 4 -15.97 -24.16 45.28
CA HIS A 4 -16.21 -23.26 46.40
C HIS A 4 -16.35 -21.80 45.99
N SER A 5 -15.54 -21.35 45.01
CA SER A 5 -15.64 -20.00 44.45
C SER A 5 -16.97 -19.78 43.74
N PHE A 6 -17.49 -20.79 43.06
CA PHE A 6 -18.77 -20.72 42.35
C PHE A 6 -19.96 -20.63 43.33
N VAL A 7 -19.94 -21.40 44.40
CA VAL A 7 -20.99 -21.35 45.43
C VAL A 7 -21.01 -20.00 46.13
N TRP A 8 -19.86 -19.44 46.46
CA TRP A 8 -19.77 -18.11 47.07
C TRP A 8 -20.32 -17.02 46.14
N LEU A 9 -19.91 -17.04 44.84
CA LEU A 9 -20.40 -16.08 43.85
C LEU A 9 -21.92 -16.16 43.66
N THR A 10 -22.48 -17.37 43.66
CA THR A 10 -23.93 -17.59 43.56
C THR A 10 -24.69 -17.03 44.78
N LYS A 11 -24.16 -17.24 45.98
CA LYS A 11 -24.76 -16.67 47.19
C LYS A 11 -24.73 -15.16 47.21
N LEU A 12 -23.60 -14.56 46.80
CA LEU A 12 -23.47 -13.12 46.70
C LEU A 12 -24.46 -12.53 45.67
N HIS A 13 -24.56 -13.16 44.49
CA HIS A 13 -25.50 -12.76 43.47
C HIS A 13 -26.95 -12.85 43.91
N GLN A 14 -27.34 -13.96 44.58
CA GLN A 14 -28.68 -14.13 45.15
C GLN A 14 -29.00 -13.09 46.22
N ALA A 15 -28.05 -12.75 47.09
CA ALA A 15 -28.25 -11.72 48.10
C ALA A 15 -28.47 -10.35 47.48
N ASN A 16 -27.64 -9.98 46.49
CA ASN A 16 -27.80 -8.72 45.75
C ASN A 16 -29.13 -8.65 44.98
N LEU A 17 -29.53 -9.75 44.36
CA LEU A 17 -30.80 -9.82 43.64
C LEU A 17 -32.00 -9.67 44.57
N ARG A 18 -31.99 -10.35 45.72
CA ARG A 18 -33.04 -10.22 46.75
C ARG A 18 -33.13 -8.79 47.28
N TRP A 19 -31.99 -8.18 47.62
CA TRP A 19 -31.93 -6.79 48.08
C TRP A 19 -32.51 -5.81 47.05
N LEU A 20 -32.19 -6.01 45.76
CA LEU A 20 -32.70 -5.16 44.67
C LEU A 20 -34.21 -5.34 44.46
N LEU A 21 -34.71 -6.57 44.50
CA LEU A 21 -36.11 -6.90 44.20
C LEU A 21 -37.08 -6.61 45.33
N GLN A 22 -36.60 -6.43 46.57
CA GLN A 22 -37.44 -6.19 47.72
C GLN A 22 -38.20 -4.85 47.68
N VAL A 23 -37.66 -3.83 47.05
CA VAL A 23 -38.20 -2.49 47.08
C VAL A 23 -38.23 -1.85 45.66
N ARG A 24 -39.41 -1.42 45.22
CA ARG A 24 -39.63 -0.88 43.86
C ARG A 24 -38.71 0.28 43.50
N TRP A 25 -38.43 1.20 44.43
CA TRP A 25 -37.57 2.33 44.14
C TRP A 25 -36.13 1.92 43.82
N ARG A 26 -35.61 0.83 44.40
CA ARG A 26 -34.27 0.29 44.09
C ARG A 26 -34.21 -0.30 42.68
N GLN A 27 -35.28 -0.93 42.25
CA GLN A 27 -35.43 -1.45 40.88
C GLN A 27 -35.40 -0.30 39.89
N VAL A 28 -36.18 0.77 40.15
CA VAL A 28 -36.24 1.96 39.31
C VAL A 28 -34.87 2.69 39.29
N ALA A 29 -34.24 2.84 40.45
CA ALA A 29 -32.93 3.46 40.57
C ALA A 29 -31.86 2.66 39.79
N PHE A 30 -31.87 1.35 39.90
CA PHE A 30 -30.94 0.47 39.16
C PHE A 30 -31.12 0.61 37.64
N LEU A 31 -32.37 0.59 37.17
CA LEU A 31 -32.68 0.81 35.77
C LEU A 31 -32.25 2.20 35.31
N ALA A 32 -32.55 3.24 36.09
CA ALA A 32 -32.14 4.61 35.78
C ALA A 32 -30.61 4.74 35.66
N VAL A 33 -29.86 4.19 36.62
CA VAL A 33 -28.40 4.16 36.57
C VAL A 33 -27.91 3.42 35.34
N THR A 34 -28.50 2.26 35.02
CA THR A 34 -28.13 1.49 33.82
C THR A 34 -28.39 2.29 32.54
N PHE A 35 -29.54 2.97 32.46
CA PHE A 35 -29.84 3.84 31.29
C PHE A 35 -28.89 5.02 31.19
N VAL A 36 -28.54 5.66 32.30
CA VAL A 36 -27.57 6.77 32.31
C VAL A 36 -26.19 6.30 31.86
N LEU A 37 -25.74 5.13 32.36
CA LEU A 37 -24.47 4.54 31.92
C LEU A 37 -24.50 4.17 30.44
N LEU A 38 -25.59 3.56 29.95
CA LEU A 38 -25.76 3.25 28.54
C LEU A 38 -25.73 4.51 27.68
N ALA A 39 -26.50 5.54 28.08
CA ALA A 39 -26.47 6.82 27.38
C ALA A 39 -25.07 7.44 27.36
N GLY A 40 -24.35 7.37 28.49
CA GLY A 40 -22.96 7.83 28.60
C GLY A 40 -22.02 7.07 27.62
N VAL A 41 -22.13 5.75 27.54
CA VAL A 41 -21.32 4.94 26.61
C VAL A 41 -21.65 5.26 25.15
N LEU A 42 -22.93 5.48 24.82
CA LEU A 42 -23.36 5.83 23.47
C LEU A 42 -22.83 7.19 23.00
N THR A 43 -22.42 8.07 23.92
CA THR A 43 -21.78 9.35 23.55
C THR A 43 -20.31 9.18 23.12
N PHE A 44 -19.63 8.08 23.49
CA PHE A 44 -18.21 7.87 23.19
C PHE A 44 -17.89 7.95 21.68
N PRO A 45 -18.65 7.31 20.78
CA PRO A 45 -18.45 7.47 19.35
C PRO A 45 -18.71 8.90 18.85
N VAL A 46 -19.73 9.57 19.40
CA VAL A 46 -20.09 10.94 19.02
C VAL A 46 -18.96 11.92 19.36
N PHE A 47 -18.35 11.77 20.52
CA PHE A 47 -17.19 12.58 20.93
C PHE A 47 -15.85 12.05 20.41
N LYS A 48 -15.87 11.05 19.49
CA LYS A 48 -14.68 10.44 18.91
C LYS A 48 -13.70 9.83 19.96
N LEU A 49 -14.17 9.51 21.15
CA LEU A 49 -13.39 8.82 22.18
C LEU A 49 -13.13 7.35 21.79
N VAL A 50 -14.03 6.78 20.99
CA VAL A 50 -13.87 5.45 20.38
C VAL A 50 -14.00 5.61 18.87
N HIS A 51 -12.98 5.18 18.15
CA HIS A 51 -12.98 5.20 16.70
C HIS A 51 -13.50 3.87 16.16
N PHE A 52 -14.55 3.94 15.35
CA PHE A 52 -15.01 2.77 14.61
C PHE A 52 -14.06 2.49 13.44
N ARG A 53 -13.46 1.32 13.45
CA ARG A 53 -12.74 0.78 12.29
C ARG A 53 -13.40 -0.53 11.91
N MET A 54 -13.61 -0.75 10.62
CA MET A 54 -14.18 -2.01 10.12
C MET A 54 -13.28 -3.19 10.47
N LEU A 55 -11.97 -2.99 10.44
CA LEU A 55 -10.96 -3.95 10.84
C LEU A 55 -9.93 -3.24 11.73
N PRO A 56 -9.50 -3.85 12.83
CA PRO A 56 -8.44 -3.29 13.66
C PRO A 56 -7.14 -3.21 12.86
N GLY A 57 -6.29 -2.24 13.13
CA GLY A 57 -4.95 -2.17 12.53
C GLY A 57 -4.15 -3.42 12.90
N ALA A 58 -3.47 -4.03 11.94
CA ALA A 58 -2.55 -5.12 12.22
C ALA A 58 -1.15 -4.56 12.47
N ASP A 59 -0.52 -5.01 13.54
CA ASP A 59 0.86 -4.70 13.82
C ASP A 59 1.76 -5.72 13.13
N LYS A 60 2.12 -5.45 11.89
CA LYS A 60 2.89 -6.35 11.02
C LYS A 60 4.38 -6.10 11.11
N ARG A 61 5.16 -7.11 10.73
CA ARG A 61 6.63 -7.02 10.66
C ARG A 61 7.13 -6.44 9.35
N GLN A 62 6.26 -6.16 8.40
CA GLN A 62 6.62 -5.64 7.08
C GLN A 62 5.62 -4.62 6.58
N TYR A 63 6.07 -3.77 5.67
CA TYR A 63 5.25 -2.91 4.83
C TYR A 63 5.93 -2.75 3.46
N TYR A 64 5.20 -2.19 2.50
CA TYR A 64 5.74 -1.94 1.16
C TYR A 64 5.84 -0.46 0.90
N VAL A 65 6.84 -0.07 0.10
CA VAL A 65 6.95 1.25 -0.51
C VAL A 65 6.96 1.07 -2.02
N TYR A 66 5.99 1.69 -2.69
CA TYR A 66 5.94 1.73 -4.14
C TYR A 66 6.51 3.06 -4.61
N LEU A 67 7.46 2.97 -5.54
CA LEU A 67 8.05 4.12 -6.21
C LEU A 67 7.69 4.00 -7.68
N ASP A 68 6.85 4.92 -8.15
CA ASP A 68 6.36 4.92 -9.51
C ASP A 68 6.88 6.17 -10.22
N GLY A 69 7.77 5.97 -11.18
CA GLY A 69 8.25 7.03 -12.05
C GLY A 69 7.29 7.29 -13.21
N PRO A 70 7.51 8.36 -13.98
CA PRO A 70 6.80 8.56 -15.23
C PRO A 70 7.10 7.40 -16.19
N GLU A 71 6.11 6.98 -17.00
CA GLU A 71 6.23 5.81 -17.90
C GLU A 71 7.42 5.85 -18.86
N GLY A 72 7.97 7.04 -19.13
CA GLY A 72 9.17 7.21 -19.94
C GLY A 72 10.49 7.18 -19.16
N ALA A 73 10.47 6.95 -17.85
CA ALA A 73 11.69 6.86 -17.06
C ALA A 73 12.51 5.62 -17.43
N ASP A 74 13.81 5.82 -17.56
CA ASP A 74 14.74 4.72 -17.78
C ASP A 74 15.04 3.98 -16.47
N LEU A 75 15.56 2.77 -16.58
CA LEU A 75 15.89 1.92 -15.44
C LEU A 75 16.99 2.55 -14.56
N GLY A 76 17.95 3.29 -15.16
CA GLY A 76 19.02 3.94 -14.40
C GLY A 76 18.50 5.02 -13.48
N LYS A 77 17.54 5.84 -13.96
CA LYS A 77 16.90 6.86 -13.11
C LYS A 77 16.04 6.25 -12.03
N THR A 78 15.31 5.18 -12.35
CA THR A 78 14.51 4.44 -11.36
C THR A 78 15.42 3.82 -10.29
N LEU A 79 16.57 3.25 -10.65
CA LEU A 79 17.57 2.73 -9.73
C LEU A 79 18.12 3.83 -8.80
N GLU A 80 18.44 5.00 -9.34
CA GLU A 80 18.93 6.13 -8.55
C GLU A 80 17.93 6.55 -7.47
N VAL A 81 16.64 6.70 -7.83
CA VAL A 81 15.57 7.06 -6.90
C VAL A 81 15.36 5.96 -5.86
N SER A 82 15.39 4.71 -6.31
CA SER A 82 15.24 3.55 -5.44
C SER A 82 16.35 3.46 -4.39
N ASN A 83 17.62 3.57 -4.81
CA ASN A 83 18.76 3.58 -3.91
C ASN A 83 18.67 4.70 -2.86
N MET A 84 18.22 5.90 -3.28
CA MET A 84 17.97 7.01 -2.34
C MET A 84 16.89 6.66 -1.32
N ALA A 85 15.78 6.10 -1.78
CA ALA A 85 14.68 5.68 -0.90
C ALA A 85 15.13 4.58 0.07
N VAL A 86 15.90 3.60 -0.38
CA VAL A 86 16.47 2.53 0.47
C VAL A 86 17.39 3.12 1.53
N ALA A 87 18.26 4.07 1.16
CA ALA A 87 19.14 4.75 2.14
C ALA A 87 18.33 5.43 3.25
N LEU A 88 17.26 6.17 2.87
CA LEU A 88 16.37 6.83 3.82
C LEU A 88 15.60 5.84 4.71
N LEU A 89 15.16 4.72 4.16
CA LEU A 89 14.46 3.67 4.91
C LEU A 89 15.38 3.01 5.95
N LEU A 90 16.65 2.83 5.63
CA LEU A 90 17.64 2.25 6.52
C LEU A 90 18.11 3.20 7.65
N GLU A 91 17.80 4.49 7.56
CA GLU A 91 18.01 5.42 8.68
C GLU A 91 17.04 5.20 9.85
N ASP A 92 15.90 4.54 9.59
CA ASP A 92 14.93 4.23 10.63
C ASP A 92 15.44 3.11 11.55
N PRO A 93 15.49 3.32 12.87
CA PRO A 93 16.03 2.33 13.82
C PRO A 93 15.21 1.03 13.89
N TYR A 94 13.99 1.02 13.40
CA TYR A 94 13.15 -0.17 13.35
C TYR A 94 13.26 -0.92 12.03
N THR A 95 13.90 -0.37 11.00
CA THR A 95 14.12 -1.06 9.72
C THR A 95 15.28 -2.05 9.86
N GLU A 96 14.97 -3.34 9.68
CA GLU A 96 15.97 -4.42 9.71
C GLU A 96 16.58 -4.68 8.32
N SER A 97 15.75 -4.66 7.29
CA SER A 97 16.19 -4.90 5.91
C SER A 97 15.19 -4.37 4.90
N VAL A 98 15.68 -4.07 3.71
CA VAL A 98 14.88 -3.66 2.57
C VAL A 98 15.18 -4.60 1.41
N GLN A 99 14.15 -5.20 0.82
CA GLN A 99 14.23 -5.95 -0.42
C GLN A 99 13.75 -5.07 -1.55
N GLU A 100 14.53 -4.98 -2.60
CA GLU A 100 14.33 -4.06 -3.71
C GLU A 100 14.02 -4.82 -4.99
N PHE A 101 12.92 -4.48 -5.64
CA PHE A 101 12.46 -5.03 -6.91
C PHE A 101 12.25 -3.91 -7.90
N ILE A 102 13.22 -3.72 -8.82
CA ILE A 102 13.23 -2.63 -9.80
C ILE A 102 12.88 -3.18 -11.17
N GLY A 103 11.83 -2.66 -11.78
CA GLY A 103 11.38 -3.07 -13.11
C GLY A 103 10.79 -4.47 -13.18
N THR A 104 10.77 -5.18 -12.06
CA THR A 104 10.27 -6.56 -11.94
C THR A 104 9.28 -6.68 -10.80
N ALA A 105 8.38 -7.65 -10.91
CA ALA A 105 7.43 -7.94 -9.83
C ALA A 105 8.16 -8.46 -8.58
N PRO A 106 7.71 -8.08 -7.37
CA PRO A 106 8.21 -8.64 -6.13
C PRO A 106 7.85 -10.12 -5.99
N VAL A 107 8.52 -10.83 -5.09
CA VAL A 107 8.06 -12.14 -4.67
C VAL A 107 6.66 -11.99 -4.09
N ILE A 108 5.71 -12.72 -4.70
CA ILE A 108 4.30 -12.57 -4.41
C ILE A 108 3.99 -13.16 -3.04
N ASP A 109 3.43 -12.36 -2.18
CA ASP A 109 2.74 -12.81 -0.98
C ASP A 109 1.21 -12.67 -1.16
N PHE A 110 0.46 -13.13 -0.16
CA PHE A 110 -1.01 -13.10 -0.21
C PHE A 110 -1.57 -11.67 -0.39
N ASN A 111 -0.96 -10.67 0.23
CA ASN A 111 -1.40 -9.28 0.12
C ASN A 111 -0.99 -8.66 -1.22
N GLY A 112 0.22 -8.97 -1.68
CA GLY A 112 0.73 -8.51 -2.97
C GLY A 112 -0.12 -9.00 -4.14
N LEU A 113 -0.60 -10.25 -4.08
CA LEU A 113 -1.48 -10.81 -5.11
C LEU A 113 -2.77 -9.99 -5.29
N TYR A 114 -3.42 -9.63 -4.19
CA TYR A 114 -4.67 -8.85 -4.25
C TYR A 114 -4.47 -7.37 -4.58
N LYS A 115 -3.28 -6.82 -4.31
CA LYS A 115 -2.93 -5.43 -4.63
C LYS A 115 -2.33 -5.27 -6.02
N GLY A 116 -2.22 -6.36 -6.78
CA GLY A 116 -1.65 -6.35 -8.12
C GLY A 116 -0.14 -6.13 -8.14
N ALA A 117 0.56 -6.52 -7.08
CA ALA A 117 2.01 -6.41 -7.03
C ALA A 117 2.70 -7.30 -8.08
N ASP A 118 2.05 -8.38 -8.49
CA ASP A 118 2.46 -9.26 -9.59
C ASP A 118 2.47 -8.57 -10.96
N GLN A 119 1.68 -7.50 -11.12
CA GLN A 119 1.59 -6.71 -12.35
C GLN A 119 2.56 -5.53 -12.38
N ARG A 120 3.30 -5.30 -11.29
CA ARG A 120 4.27 -4.20 -11.18
C ARG A 120 5.57 -4.53 -11.91
N THR A 121 5.46 -4.62 -13.24
CA THR A 121 6.58 -4.86 -14.15
C THR A 121 6.72 -3.68 -15.11
N GLY A 122 7.85 -2.99 -15.10
CA GLY A 122 8.10 -1.84 -15.94
C GLY A 122 9.30 -1.05 -15.46
N ARG A 123 10.12 -0.56 -16.37
CA ARG A 123 11.39 0.13 -16.08
C ARG A 123 11.25 1.32 -15.12
N HIS A 124 10.07 1.89 -15.02
CA HIS A 124 9.72 3.04 -14.18
C HIS A 124 9.15 2.65 -12.81
N LEU A 125 8.96 1.36 -12.52
CA LEU A 125 8.33 0.88 -11.29
C LEU A 125 9.35 0.22 -10.37
N THR A 126 9.26 0.57 -9.08
CA THR A 126 9.98 -0.13 -8.02
C THR A 126 9.05 -0.53 -6.90
N THR A 127 9.27 -1.70 -6.37
CA THR A 127 8.63 -2.17 -5.14
C THR A 127 9.70 -2.45 -4.09
N LEU A 128 9.63 -1.75 -2.96
CA LEU A 128 10.48 -2.00 -1.80
C LEU A 128 9.66 -2.75 -0.76
N ARG A 129 10.13 -3.92 -0.32
CA ARG A 129 9.60 -4.62 0.85
C ARG A 129 10.47 -4.30 2.03
N VAL A 130 9.93 -3.59 3.00
CA VAL A 130 10.63 -3.15 4.19
C VAL A 130 10.27 -4.08 5.34
N ASN A 131 11.28 -4.76 5.88
CA ASN A 131 11.13 -5.57 7.07
C ASN A 131 11.53 -4.75 8.29
N ILE A 132 10.66 -4.72 9.28
CA ILE A 132 10.86 -3.98 10.52
C ILE A 132 10.95 -4.93 11.71
N THR A 133 11.56 -4.46 12.77
CA THR A 133 11.72 -5.18 14.04
C THR A 133 10.41 -5.81 14.50
N PRO A 134 10.42 -7.05 14.99
CA PRO A 134 9.22 -7.73 15.47
C PRO A 134 8.44 -6.93 16.51
N PRO A 135 7.10 -7.03 16.57
CA PRO A 135 6.27 -6.25 17.51
C PRO A 135 6.67 -6.38 18.98
N GLN A 136 7.24 -7.54 19.37
CA GLN A 136 7.67 -7.80 20.74
C GLN A 136 8.96 -7.07 21.13
N GLN A 137 9.72 -6.59 20.15
CA GLN A 137 11.02 -5.94 20.33
C GLN A 137 11.00 -4.43 20.05
N ARG A 138 9.83 -3.85 19.77
CA ARG A 138 9.64 -2.44 19.49
C ARG A 138 8.52 -1.82 20.31
N THR A 139 8.63 -0.52 20.56
CA THR A 139 7.64 0.23 21.34
C THR A 139 6.57 0.89 20.45
N MET A 140 6.83 1.00 19.15
CA MET A 140 5.98 1.68 18.18
C MET A 140 5.28 0.66 17.27
N GLN A 141 3.99 0.84 17.04
CA GLN A 141 3.23 0.00 16.10
C GLN A 141 3.63 0.27 14.64
N SER A 142 3.49 -0.72 13.75
CA SER A 142 3.85 -0.61 12.33
C SER A 142 3.21 0.60 11.65
N GLY A 143 1.93 0.86 11.88
CA GLY A 143 1.25 2.03 11.29
C GLY A 143 1.83 3.36 11.72
N ALA A 144 2.31 3.49 12.96
CA ALA A 144 2.98 4.70 13.44
C ALA A 144 4.38 4.85 12.81
N ILE A 145 5.11 3.75 12.61
CA ILE A 145 6.39 3.74 11.88
C ILE A 145 6.16 4.20 10.44
N VAL A 146 5.20 3.61 9.75
CA VAL A 146 4.86 3.97 8.37
C VAL A 146 4.46 5.44 8.26
N SER A 147 3.64 5.96 9.17
CA SER A 147 3.26 7.39 9.19
C SER A 147 4.49 8.29 9.38
N ARG A 148 5.38 7.94 10.30
CA ARG A 148 6.63 8.67 10.52
C ARG A 148 7.53 8.66 9.29
N MET A 149 7.67 7.51 8.62
CA MET A 149 8.48 7.39 7.41
C MET A 149 7.86 8.17 6.24
N ARG A 150 6.54 8.17 6.10
CA ARG A 150 5.83 9.01 5.13
C ARG A 150 6.14 10.49 5.34
N ASP A 151 6.06 10.97 6.59
CA ASP A 151 6.38 12.35 6.94
C ASP A 151 7.87 12.67 6.72
N PHE A 152 8.75 11.72 6.99
CA PHE A 152 10.19 11.87 6.76
C PHE A 152 10.49 12.01 5.26
N PHE A 153 9.93 11.15 4.42
CA PHE A 153 10.08 11.22 2.97
C PHE A 153 9.52 12.51 2.39
N SER A 154 8.33 12.94 2.82
CA SER A 154 7.69 14.16 2.31
C SER A 154 8.49 15.44 2.62
N ARG A 155 9.30 15.42 3.66
CA ARG A 155 10.16 16.55 4.07
C ARG A 155 11.58 16.46 3.51
N ASN A 156 11.97 15.31 2.95
CA ASN A 156 13.32 15.14 2.42
C ASN A 156 13.48 15.88 1.09
N PRO A 157 14.46 16.80 0.95
CA PRO A 157 14.64 17.61 -0.25
C PRO A 157 14.90 16.79 -1.52
N SER A 158 15.63 15.67 -1.40
CA SER A 158 15.92 14.80 -2.53
C SER A 158 14.65 14.11 -3.03
N MET A 159 13.79 13.63 -2.11
CA MET A 159 12.52 13.02 -2.47
C MET A 159 11.56 14.03 -3.11
N GLN A 160 11.50 15.25 -2.59
CA GLN A 160 10.72 16.34 -3.20
C GLN A 160 11.18 16.65 -4.63
N LEU A 161 12.49 16.62 -4.89
CA LEU A 161 13.03 16.81 -6.24
C LEU A 161 12.59 15.67 -7.19
N TYR A 162 12.58 14.43 -6.72
CA TYR A 162 12.10 13.30 -7.51
C TYR A 162 10.58 13.37 -7.74
N GLU A 163 9.80 13.75 -6.73
CA GLU A 163 8.37 13.99 -6.90
C GLU A 163 8.09 15.11 -7.93
N ALA A 164 8.87 16.19 -7.90
CA ALA A 164 8.78 17.26 -8.90
C ALA A 164 9.14 16.79 -10.32
N SER A 165 9.95 15.72 -10.45
CA SER A 165 10.26 15.08 -11.73
C SER A 165 9.26 14.00 -12.15
N GLY A 166 8.15 13.84 -11.41
CA GLY A 166 7.04 12.95 -11.74
C GLY A 166 7.10 11.57 -11.09
N PHE A 167 8.05 11.33 -10.19
CA PHE A 167 8.02 10.13 -9.35
C PHE A 167 6.97 10.28 -8.24
N THR A 168 6.35 9.18 -7.87
CA THR A 168 5.40 9.13 -6.75
C THR A 168 5.83 8.07 -5.76
N VAL A 169 5.60 8.35 -4.48
CA VAL A 169 5.92 7.44 -3.37
C VAL A 169 4.64 7.04 -2.65
N GLN A 170 4.46 5.76 -2.42
CA GLN A 170 3.32 5.23 -1.66
C GLN A 170 3.80 4.29 -0.57
N PHE A 171 3.26 4.45 0.61
CA PHE A 171 3.50 3.55 1.74
C PHE A 171 2.30 2.63 1.92
N ILE A 172 2.48 1.35 1.67
CA ILE A 172 1.43 0.34 1.67
C ILE A 172 1.58 -0.54 2.91
N GLU A 173 0.66 -0.38 3.84
CA GLU A 173 0.56 -1.26 5.01
C GLU A 173 -0.17 -2.56 4.65
N ASP A 174 0.23 -3.66 5.29
CA ASP A 174 -0.51 -4.91 5.22
C ASP A 174 -1.83 -4.80 5.99
N PRO A 175 -2.98 -5.00 5.34
CA PRO A 175 -4.25 -4.93 6.03
C PRO A 175 -4.42 -6.10 7.01
N PRO A 176 -5.17 -5.90 8.11
CA PRO A 176 -5.41 -6.95 9.10
C PRO A 176 -6.43 -8.01 8.66
N GLY A 177 -7.01 -7.87 7.49
CA GLY A 177 -8.08 -8.73 6.95
C GLY A 177 -7.92 -8.97 5.46
N PRO A 178 -9.02 -9.30 4.76
CA PRO A 178 -8.97 -9.48 3.32
C PRO A 178 -8.37 -8.24 2.65
N PRO A 179 -7.38 -8.42 1.79
CA PRO A 179 -6.70 -7.29 1.15
C PRO A 179 -7.69 -6.55 0.24
N VAL A 180 -7.65 -5.23 0.31
CA VAL A 180 -8.40 -4.31 -0.56
C VAL A 180 -7.41 -3.45 -1.33
N GLN A 181 -7.75 -3.05 -2.54
CA GLN A 181 -6.87 -2.21 -3.36
C GLN A 181 -6.53 -0.89 -2.66
N ALA A 182 -7.54 -0.24 -2.13
CA ALA A 182 -7.40 0.98 -1.33
C ALA A 182 -8.57 1.09 -0.35
N THR A 183 -8.38 1.84 0.74
CA THR A 183 -9.42 2.08 1.75
C THR A 183 -10.58 2.89 1.19
N LEU A 184 -10.27 3.85 0.32
CA LEU A 184 -11.23 4.70 -0.39
C LEU A 184 -11.02 4.55 -1.89
N VAL A 185 -12.06 4.15 -2.61
CA VAL A 185 -12.02 4.00 -4.07
C VAL A 185 -13.14 4.81 -4.70
N ALA A 186 -12.77 5.83 -5.47
CA ALA A 186 -13.71 6.59 -6.30
C ALA A 186 -13.72 6.03 -7.72
N LYS A 187 -14.83 5.43 -8.12
CA LYS A 187 -14.99 4.86 -9.46
C LYS A 187 -15.73 5.84 -10.38
N ILE A 188 -15.01 6.43 -11.33
CA ILE A 188 -15.55 7.42 -12.27
C ILE A 188 -15.92 6.71 -13.57
N LYS A 189 -17.16 6.86 -14.00
CA LYS A 189 -17.69 6.29 -15.25
C LYS A 189 -18.27 7.38 -16.14
N GLY A 190 -18.13 7.25 -17.42
CA GLY A 190 -18.69 8.17 -18.43
C GLY A 190 -18.18 7.83 -19.83
N PRO A 191 -18.88 8.26 -20.89
CA PRO A 191 -18.49 7.95 -22.26
C PRO A 191 -17.24 8.71 -22.72
N ASP A 192 -17.07 9.95 -22.28
CA ASP A 192 -15.96 10.82 -22.69
C ASP A 192 -14.74 10.67 -21.79
N PRO A 193 -13.58 10.24 -22.33
CA PRO A 193 -12.33 10.10 -21.58
C PRO A 193 -11.78 11.43 -21.02
N ALA A 194 -11.97 12.55 -21.76
CA ALA A 194 -11.46 13.86 -21.33
C ALA A 194 -12.23 14.36 -20.10
N ILE A 195 -13.56 14.22 -20.11
CA ILE A 195 -14.41 14.57 -18.96
C ILE A 195 -14.09 13.67 -17.76
N ARG A 196 -13.93 12.35 -17.97
CA ARG A 196 -13.54 11.45 -16.87
C ARG A 196 -12.22 11.85 -16.24
N ARG A 197 -11.24 12.25 -17.05
CA ARG A 197 -9.93 12.71 -16.56
C ARG A 197 -10.04 14.00 -15.75
N ALA A 198 -10.80 14.98 -16.23
CA ALA A 198 -11.03 16.24 -15.52
C ALA A 198 -11.72 16.02 -14.17
N VAL A 199 -12.77 15.19 -14.13
CA VAL A 199 -13.47 14.82 -12.89
C VAL A 199 -12.55 14.06 -11.93
N ALA A 200 -11.69 13.17 -12.44
CA ALA A 200 -10.74 12.46 -11.59
C ALA A 200 -9.74 13.41 -10.93
N GLN A 201 -9.23 14.39 -11.67
CA GLN A 201 -8.31 15.39 -11.14
C GLN A 201 -8.98 16.26 -10.05
N ASP A 202 -10.24 16.68 -10.24
CA ASP A 202 -11.00 17.42 -9.23
C ASP A 202 -11.24 16.60 -7.95
N ILE A 203 -11.62 15.33 -8.11
CA ILE A 203 -11.79 14.40 -6.97
C ILE A 203 -10.46 14.20 -6.24
N MET A 204 -9.36 13.98 -6.96
CA MET A 204 -8.03 13.84 -6.35
C MET A 204 -7.63 15.07 -5.55
N ALA A 205 -7.87 16.27 -6.09
CA ALA A 205 -7.57 17.52 -5.41
C ALA A 205 -8.37 17.64 -4.09
N LYS A 206 -9.65 17.28 -4.11
CA LYS A 206 -10.49 17.25 -2.90
C LYS A 206 -10.05 16.20 -1.90
N MET A 207 -9.69 15.01 -2.36
CA MET A 207 -9.18 13.95 -1.48
C MET A 207 -7.87 14.36 -0.80
N ARG A 208 -6.93 14.97 -1.54
CA ARG A 208 -5.66 15.47 -0.98
C ARG A 208 -5.85 16.60 0.03
N ALA A 209 -6.90 17.41 -0.13
CA ALA A 209 -7.25 18.47 0.81
C ALA A 209 -7.98 17.97 2.06
N THR A 210 -8.38 16.70 2.09
CA THR A 210 -9.12 16.12 3.22
C THR A 210 -8.15 15.56 4.25
N GLU A 211 -8.28 16.01 5.49
CA GLU A 211 -7.45 15.53 6.61
C GLU A 211 -7.59 14.01 6.80
N GLY A 212 -6.47 13.33 6.98
CA GLY A 212 -6.41 11.87 7.18
C GLY A 212 -6.42 11.05 5.89
N VAL A 213 -6.54 11.67 4.71
CA VAL A 213 -6.39 11.00 3.41
C VAL A 213 -4.96 11.16 2.93
N VAL A 214 -4.29 10.03 2.68
CA VAL A 214 -2.89 9.98 2.23
C VAL A 214 -2.78 9.11 0.97
N ASP A 215 -1.66 9.23 0.25
CA ASP A 215 -1.31 8.38 -0.90
C ASP A 215 -2.41 8.36 -1.98
N VAL A 216 -2.97 9.53 -2.32
CA VAL A 216 -4.04 9.66 -3.31
C VAL A 216 -3.48 9.42 -4.71
N GLN A 217 -3.95 8.36 -5.35
CA GLN A 217 -3.52 7.91 -6.67
C GLN A 217 -4.69 7.81 -7.65
N ASN A 218 -4.39 7.76 -8.93
CA ASN A 218 -5.35 7.48 -9.98
C ASN A 218 -4.79 6.43 -10.96
N SER A 219 -5.69 5.81 -11.71
CA SER A 219 -5.36 4.86 -12.78
C SER A 219 -5.28 5.51 -14.17
N ILE A 220 -5.10 6.82 -14.25
CA ILE A 220 -4.97 7.53 -15.50
C ILE A 220 -3.52 7.43 -15.94
N GLU A 221 -3.28 6.80 -17.07
CA GLU A 221 -1.97 6.76 -17.68
C GLU A 221 -1.54 8.17 -18.09
N THR A 222 -0.31 8.54 -17.74
CA THR A 222 0.28 9.81 -18.16
C THR A 222 0.63 9.68 -19.64
N PRO A 223 0.24 10.63 -20.49
CA PRO A 223 0.63 10.60 -21.90
C PRO A 223 2.15 10.59 -22.05
N TYR A 224 2.68 9.61 -22.70
CA TYR A 224 4.10 9.54 -23.06
C TYR A 224 4.28 9.45 -24.59
N PRO A 225 5.41 9.93 -25.13
CA PRO A 225 5.66 9.85 -26.56
C PRO A 225 5.76 8.41 -27.01
N ARG A 226 4.90 8.00 -27.95
CA ARG A 226 4.96 6.68 -28.60
C ARG A 226 5.68 6.80 -29.93
N LEU A 227 6.77 6.08 -30.09
CA LEU A 227 7.42 5.92 -31.38
C LEU A 227 6.76 4.77 -32.15
N THR A 228 6.20 5.08 -33.31
CA THR A 228 5.62 4.08 -34.19
C THR A 228 6.52 3.93 -35.42
N PHE A 229 7.08 2.75 -35.61
CA PHE A 229 7.85 2.41 -36.78
C PHE A 229 6.91 1.95 -37.89
N VAL A 230 6.93 2.66 -39.03
CA VAL A 230 6.14 2.31 -40.20
C VAL A 230 7.10 1.71 -41.25
N ILE A 231 6.86 0.44 -41.57
CA ILE A 231 7.70 -0.29 -42.55
C ILE A 231 7.25 0.06 -43.96
N ASP A 232 8.21 0.52 -44.79
CA ASP A 232 8.03 0.67 -46.23
C ASP A 232 8.17 -0.70 -46.91
N TYR A 233 7.04 -1.39 -47.06
CA TYR A 233 7.00 -2.71 -47.67
C TYR A 233 7.50 -2.70 -49.14
N GLY A 234 7.29 -1.62 -49.87
CA GLY A 234 7.76 -1.50 -51.26
C GLY A 234 9.27 -1.47 -51.36
N LYS A 235 9.90 -0.74 -50.44
CA LYS A 235 11.36 -0.67 -50.36
C LYS A 235 11.96 -1.98 -49.85
N ALA A 236 11.38 -2.56 -48.82
CA ALA A 236 11.81 -3.85 -48.25
C ALA A 236 11.80 -4.96 -49.32
N ASN A 237 10.69 -5.07 -50.07
CA ASN A 237 10.57 -6.06 -51.14
C ASN A 237 11.61 -5.86 -52.26
N ARG A 238 11.88 -4.62 -52.68
CA ARG A 238 12.91 -4.34 -53.70
C ARG A 238 14.32 -4.69 -53.23
N THR A 239 14.58 -4.61 -51.94
CA THR A 239 15.90 -4.94 -51.36
C THR A 239 16.00 -6.39 -50.93
N GLY A 240 14.93 -7.18 -51.07
CA GLY A 240 14.91 -8.61 -50.69
C GLY A 240 14.90 -8.83 -49.15
N ILE A 241 14.59 -7.80 -48.34
CA ILE A 241 14.57 -7.89 -46.90
C ILE A 241 13.15 -8.27 -46.45
N ALA A 242 13.01 -9.41 -45.77
CA ALA A 242 11.75 -9.84 -45.24
C ALA A 242 11.29 -8.95 -44.07
N THR A 243 9.99 -8.65 -43.99
CA THR A 243 9.39 -7.86 -42.91
C THR A 243 9.75 -8.42 -41.52
N ALA A 244 9.81 -9.76 -41.39
CA ALA A 244 10.18 -10.42 -40.14
C ALA A 244 11.61 -10.04 -39.70
N GLN A 245 12.56 -9.89 -40.62
CA GLN A 245 13.93 -9.47 -40.28
C GLN A 245 13.99 -8.04 -39.76
N ILE A 246 13.17 -7.14 -40.35
CA ILE A 246 13.06 -5.74 -39.88
C ILE A 246 12.48 -5.71 -38.47
N VAL A 247 11.41 -6.48 -38.20
CA VAL A 247 10.76 -6.56 -36.89
C VAL A 247 11.72 -7.15 -35.85
N ASP A 248 12.42 -8.24 -36.19
CA ASP A 248 13.39 -8.88 -35.27
C ASP A 248 14.55 -7.94 -34.93
N ALA A 249 15.07 -7.20 -35.94
CA ALA A 249 16.12 -6.20 -35.70
C ALA A 249 15.63 -5.05 -34.79
N LEU A 250 14.41 -4.53 -35.01
CA LEU A 250 13.82 -3.49 -34.19
C LEU A 250 13.55 -3.98 -32.75
N GLN A 251 13.01 -5.18 -32.59
CA GLN A 251 12.79 -5.76 -31.29
C GLN A 251 14.11 -5.96 -30.53
N THR A 252 15.14 -6.47 -31.23
CA THR A 252 16.47 -6.64 -30.64
C THR A 252 17.08 -5.31 -30.20
N ALA A 253 16.94 -4.27 -31.06
CA ALA A 253 17.48 -2.94 -30.75
C ALA A 253 16.74 -2.23 -29.59
N THR A 254 15.42 -2.43 -29.45
CA THR A 254 14.60 -1.74 -28.43
C THR A 254 14.49 -2.49 -27.12
N ASN A 255 14.35 -3.81 -27.16
CA ASN A 255 14.06 -4.64 -25.98
C ASN A 255 15.23 -5.54 -25.59
N GLY A 256 16.25 -5.63 -26.43
CA GLY A 256 17.28 -6.66 -26.30
C GLY A 256 16.79 -8.03 -26.78
N ARG A 257 17.68 -8.99 -26.83
CA ARG A 257 17.39 -10.39 -27.14
C ARG A 257 18.11 -11.28 -26.15
N ASN A 258 17.39 -12.17 -25.52
CA ASN A 258 18.01 -13.19 -24.68
C ASN A 258 18.77 -14.18 -25.59
N ILE A 259 20.10 -14.18 -25.50
CA ILE A 259 20.99 -15.06 -26.28
C ILE A 259 21.49 -16.27 -25.51
N GLY A 260 21.24 -16.31 -24.19
CA GLY A 260 21.64 -17.45 -23.36
C GLY A 260 21.52 -17.18 -21.87
N GLN A 261 21.89 -18.19 -21.12
CA GLN A 261 21.98 -18.15 -19.65
C GLN A 261 23.45 -18.17 -19.26
N TYR A 262 23.84 -17.31 -18.37
CA TYR A 262 25.17 -17.27 -17.81
C TYR A 262 25.15 -17.64 -16.34
N HIS A 263 25.98 -18.59 -15.94
CA HIS A 263 26.16 -19.00 -14.58
C HIS A 263 27.32 -18.21 -13.97
N LEU A 264 27.01 -17.35 -13.03
CA LEU A 264 28.03 -16.67 -12.23
C LEU A 264 28.49 -17.67 -11.12
N PRO A 265 29.80 -17.95 -10.95
CA PRO A 265 30.28 -18.90 -9.95
C PRO A 265 29.89 -18.56 -8.51
N GLU A 266 29.61 -17.28 -8.26
CA GLU A 266 29.30 -16.74 -6.93
C GLU A 266 27.79 -16.63 -6.62
N HIS A 267 26.93 -16.93 -7.63
CA HIS A 267 25.49 -16.83 -7.50
C HIS A 267 24.80 -18.16 -7.85
N ASN A 268 23.86 -18.59 -7.02
CA ASN A 268 23.07 -19.79 -7.26
C ASN A 268 21.98 -19.63 -8.33
N GLU A 269 21.83 -18.42 -8.89
CA GLU A 269 20.82 -18.10 -9.89
C GLU A 269 21.45 -17.78 -11.25
N PHE A 270 20.71 -18.10 -12.31
CA PHE A 270 21.13 -17.79 -13.67
C PHE A 270 20.93 -16.31 -13.98
N SER A 271 21.91 -15.68 -14.60
CA SER A 271 21.73 -14.38 -15.26
C SER A 271 21.47 -14.59 -16.74
N TYR A 272 20.47 -13.89 -17.29
CA TYR A 272 20.20 -13.88 -18.72
C TYR A 272 21.10 -12.84 -19.41
N ILE A 273 21.68 -13.22 -20.52
CA ILE A 273 22.50 -12.35 -21.38
C ILE A 273 21.67 -11.89 -22.58
#